data_0f3be4654d15a9db07fba6f3e5945437
#
_entry.id   0f3be4654d15a9db07fba6f3e5945437
#
_cell.length_a   1.000
_cell.length_b   1.000
_cell.length_c   1.000
_cell.angle_alpha   90.00
_cell.angle_beta   90.00
_cell.angle_gamma   90.00
#
_symmetry.space_group_name_H-M   'P 1'
#
loop_
_entity.id
_entity.type
_entity.pdbx_description
1 polymer ?
#
loop_
_entity_poly.entity_id
_entity_poly.type
_entity_poly.pdbx_seq_one_letter_code
_entity_poly.pdbx_strand_id
1 'polypeptide(L)'
;MLTTLKNAFKIKELRGKILFTFAMMVVIRIGSQLPVPGMNGEYFRSWFAEQSNGAFSLFDAITGGSFLNMSILALNINPYITSSIIMQLLTIAIPKLEEMQRDGEDGRKKIASITRYVTVVLALIQATAMAVGFGRQGLLSEYNALNIICSIATLTAGSAFLMWIGERITEKGIGNGISIVLVINIISRMPEDLGNLFQQFVFGKPPATAVLAVVIIFAVIIGMVVLVIILNDGVRRIPVQYANKVQGRKMVGGQTSNIPLKVNTAGVIPVIFAQSLISLPVYISAFAGYSGTGVWSEVLKYLDSRYWCNPGQLKYSIGLLGYIAMIIFFAYFYTSITFNPLMIADNMKKQGGFIPGIRPGKPTSEYLNKVLNYIVFIGAVGLTFVAVLPYLFSGVFNASVSFAGTSLIIIVSVVLETMKQVESQMLVRNYKGFLEK
;
A
#
# COMPACT_ATOMS: atom_id res chain seq x y z
N MET A 1 -17.63 -15.31 1.36
CA MET A 1 -16.23 -15.33 1.79
C MET A 1 -15.84 -16.57 2.61
N LEU A 2 -16.48 -16.88 3.76
CA LEU A 2 -16.14 -18.07 4.55
C LEU A 2 -16.38 -19.40 3.79
N THR A 3 -17.46 -19.51 3.03
CA THR A 3 -17.74 -20.66 2.17
C THR A 3 -16.71 -20.82 1.05
N THR A 4 -16.26 -19.72 0.45
CA THR A 4 -15.20 -19.69 -0.57
C THR A 4 -13.87 -20.21 -0.01
N LEU A 5 -13.46 -19.72 1.17
CA LEU A 5 -12.26 -20.20 1.86
C LEU A 5 -12.37 -21.69 2.21
N LYS A 6 -13.49 -22.13 2.78
CA LYS A 6 -13.71 -23.56 3.09
C LYS A 6 -13.60 -24.45 1.83
N ASN A 7 -14.11 -24.00 0.70
CA ASN A 7 -14.02 -24.72 -0.56
C ASN A 7 -12.59 -24.68 -1.15
N ALA A 8 -11.87 -23.54 -1.01
CA ALA A 8 -10.49 -23.44 -1.42
C ALA A 8 -9.56 -24.42 -0.67
N PHE A 9 -9.80 -24.64 0.63
CA PHE A 9 -9.03 -25.62 1.41
C PHE A 9 -9.27 -27.09 1.00
N LYS A 10 -10.39 -27.39 0.35
CA LYS A 10 -10.63 -28.76 -0.19
C LYS A 10 -9.79 -29.06 -1.42
N ILE A 11 -9.32 -28.04 -2.14
CA ILE A 11 -8.52 -28.18 -3.35
C ILE A 11 -7.03 -28.26 -2.93
N LYS A 12 -6.39 -29.42 -3.16
CA LYS A 12 -5.01 -29.72 -2.71
C LYS A 12 -3.99 -28.65 -3.13
N GLU A 13 -4.07 -28.15 -4.36
CA GLU A 13 -3.14 -27.15 -4.88
C GLU A 13 -3.33 -25.77 -4.22
N LEU A 14 -4.58 -25.29 -4.11
CA LEU A 14 -4.90 -24.04 -3.42
C LEU A 14 -4.53 -24.12 -1.93
N ARG A 15 -4.80 -25.24 -1.28
CA ARG A 15 -4.37 -25.48 0.10
C ARG A 15 -2.86 -25.35 0.26
N GLY A 16 -2.07 -25.92 -0.67
CA GLY A 16 -0.62 -25.79 -0.67
C GLY A 16 -0.16 -24.33 -0.78
N LYS A 17 -0.75 -23.55 -1.68
CA LYS A 17 -0.46 -22.12 -1.85
C LYS A 17 -0.84 -21.31 -0.63
N ILE A 18 -1.99 -21.55 -0.01
CA ILE A 18 -2.43 -20.88 1.22
C ILE A 18 -1.46 -21.19 2.36
N LEU A 19 -1.14 -22.46 2.58
CA LEU A 19 -0.22 -22.88 3.64
C LEU A 19 1.18 -22.30 3.45
N PHE A 20 1.67 -22.23 2.20
CA PHE A 20 2.94 -21.59 1.89
C PHE A 20 2.92 -20.11 2.25
N THR A 21 1.85 -19.39 1.90
CA THR A 21 1.69 -17.97 2.26
C THR A 21 1.70 -17.77 3.77
N PHE A 22 0.96 -18.61 4.52
CA PHE A 22 0.97 -18.57 5.99
C PHE A 22 2.35 -18.88 6.58
N ALA A 23 3.06 -19.87 6.05
CA ALA A 23 4.42 -20.18 6.50
C ALA A 23 5.37 -19.00 6.31
N MET A 24 5.29 -18.33 5.16
CA MET A 24 6.10 -17.12 4.92
C MET A 24 5.72 -15.96 5.85
N MET A 25 4.44 -15.78 6.18
CA MET A 25 4.02 -14.79 7.18
C MET A 25 4.63 -15.07 8.57
N VAL A 26 4.70 -16.35 8.99
CA VAL A 26 5.34 -16.73 10.25
C VAL A 26 6.84 -16.41 10.22
N VAL A 27 7.54 -16.70 9.11
CA VAL A 27 8.95 -16.36 8.93
C VAL A 27 9.19 -14.86 9.07
N ILE A 28 8.32 -14.02 8.45
CA ILE A 28 8.39 -12.57 8.58
C ILE A 28 8.26 -12.14 10.05
N ARG A 29 7.30 -12.72 10.78
CA ARG A 29 7.07 -12.38 12.18
C ARG A 29 8.23 -12.79 13.10
N ILE A 30 8.85 -13.95 12.87
CA ILE A 30 10.06 -14.36 13.57
C ILE A 30 11.21 -13.37 13.31
N GLY A 31 11.44 -13.03 12.03
CA GLY A 31 12.48 -12.06 11.65
C GLY A 31 12.26 -10.66 12.23
N SER A 32 11.01 -10.24 12.43
CA SER A 32 10.67 -8.94 13.02
C SER A 32 10.96 -8.86 14.54
N GLN A 33 11.24 -9.97 15.21
CA GLN A 33 11.60 -10.04 16.63
C GLN A 33 13.11 -10.19 16.86
N LEU A 34 13.89 -10.52 15.82
CA LEU A 34 15.32 -10.69 15.92
C LEU A 34 16.03 -9.34 15.90
N PRO A 35 16.68 -8.91 16.99
CA PRO A 35 17.34 -7.60 17.04
C PRO A 35 18.59 -7.56 16.15
N VAL A 36 18.93 -6.37 15.66
CA VAL A 36 20.20 -6.12 14.95
C VAL A 36 21.36 -6.26 15.93
N PRO A 37 22.41 -7.04 15.60
CA PRO A 37 23.58 -7.16 16.45
C PRO A 37 24.24 -5.81 16.74
N GLY A 38 24.60 -5.56 18.01
CA GLY A 38 25.26 -4.33 18.44
C GLY A 38 24.33 -3.14 18.69
N MET A 39 23.01 -3.31 18.59
CA MET A 39 22.03 -2.28 18.97
C MET A 39 21.39 -2.58 20.33
N ASN A 40 21.22 -1.52 21.16
CA ASN A 40 20.54 -1.62 22.43
C ASN A 40 19.04 -1.36 22.27
N GLY A 41 18.25 -2.44 22.17
CA GLY A 41 16.80 -2.35 21.94
C GLY A 41 16.02 -1.70 23.08
N GLU A 42 16.46 -1.83 24.34
CA GLU A 42 15.79 -1.19 25.49
C GLU A 42 15.99 0.33 25.48
N TYR A 43 17.22 0.76 25.24
CA TYR A 43 17.52 2.18 25.10
C TYR A 43 16.80 2.79 23.88
N PHE A 44 16.69 2.05 22.79
CA PHE A 44 15.94 2.49 21.61
C PHE A 44 14.45 2.65 21.91
N ARG A 45 13.85 1.74 22.65
CA ARG A 45 12.44 1.83 23.07
C ARG A 45 12.20 3.03 23.98
N SER A 46 13.06 3.33 24.96
CA SER A 46 12.93 4.48 25.83
C SER A 46 13.08 5.79 25.06
N TRP A 47 14.09 5.88 24.18
CA TRP A 47 14.30 7.02 23.30
C TRP A 47 13.10 7.24 22.36
N PHE A 48 12.58 6.14 21.79
CA PHE A 48 11.42 6.16 20.93
C PHE A 48 10.17 6.63 21.68
N ALA A 49 9.96 6.20 22.93
CA ALA A 49 8.83 6.62 23.75
C ALA A 49 8.82 8.12 24.02
N GLU A 50 9.98 8.75 24.19
CA GLU A 50 10.13 10.21 24.30
C GLU A 50 9.83 10.92 22.97
N GLN A 51 10.17 10.30 21.85
CA GLN A 51 9.95 10.81 20.49
C GLN A 51 8.65 10.33 19.85
N SER A 52 7.88 9.45 20.53
CA SER A 52 6.83 8.58 19.96
C SER A 52 5.59 9.29 19.41
N ASN A 53 5.49 10.60 19.52
CA ASN A 53 4.34 11.34 19.02
C ASN A 53 4.50 11.80 17.55
N GLY A 54 5.14 11.05 16.63
CA GLY A 54 5.42 11.54 15.34
C GLY A 54 5.52 10.63 14.15
N ALA A 55 6.22 11.12 13.12
CA ALA A 55 6.48 10.42 11.88
C ALA A 55 7.01 8.99 12.11
N PHE A 56 7.80 8.78 13.15
CA PHE A 56 8.32 7.47 13.54
C PHE A 56 7.23 6.51 14.01
N SER A 57 6.15 6.97 14.66
CA SER A 57 5.08 6.07 15.09
C SER A 57 4.30 5.52 13.88
N LEU A 58 4.11 6.33 12.85
CA LEU A 58 3.52 5.86 11.58
C LEU A 58 4.45 4.88 10.86
N PHE A 59 5.76 5.16 10.87
CA PHE A 59 6.74 4.24 10.30
C PHE A 59 6.72 2.90 11.03
N ASP A 60 6.70 2.91 12.36
CA ASP A 60 6.62 1.70 13.17
C ASP A 60 5.30 0.95 12.98
N ALA A 61 4.18 1.64 12.80
CA ALA A 61 2.89 1.03 12.49
C ALA A 61 2.94 0.23 11.16
N ILE A 62 3.57 0.77 10.13
CA ILE A 62 3.74 0.10 8.82
C ILE A 62 4.75 -1.05 8.93
N THR A 63 5.78 -0.91 9.75
CA THR A 63 6.80 -1.94 9.97
C THR A 63 6.35 -3.04 10.95
N GLY A 64 5.22 -2.85 11.62
CA GLY A 64 4.62 -3.82 12.55
C GLY A 64 5.43 -4.05 13.80
N GLY A 65 6.04 -2.99 14.37
CA GLY A 65 6.90 -3.04 15.55
C GLY A 65 8.34 -3.47 15.26
N SER A 66 8.67 -3.79 14.01
CA SER A 66 10.04 -4.19 13.63
C SER A 66 11.03 -3.06 13.82
N PHE A 67 10.60 -1.82 13.60
CA PHE A 67 11.41 -0.63 13.81
C PHE A 67 11.66 -0.37 15.30
N LEU A 68 10.60 -0.40 16.11
CA LEU A 68 10.68 -0.22 17.56
C LEU A 68 11.59 -1.23 18.24
N ASN A 69 11.58 -2.47 17.74
CA ASN A 69 12.45 -3.54 18.23
C ASN A 69 13.87 -3.50 17.64
N MET A 70 14.18 -2.53 16.75
CA MET A 70 15.41 -2.49 15.96
C MET A 70 15.77 -3.86 15.41
N SER A 71 14.79 -4.53 14.80
CA SER A 71 14.98 -5.87 14.25
C SER A 71 15.76 -5.85 12.93
N ILE A 72 16.25 -7.01 12.53
CA ILE A 72 16.89 -7.19 11.22
C ILE A 72 15.97 -6.77 10.06
N LEU A 73 14.66 -6.75 10.28
CA LEU A 73 13.64 -6.32 9.31
C LEU A 73 13.16 -4.87 9.56
N ALA A 74 13.89 -4.05 10.31
CA ALA A 74 13.46 -2.69 10.68
C ALA A 74 13.23 -1.77 9.47
N LEU A 75 13.99 -1.90 8.38
CA LEU A 75 13.74 -1.17 7.12
C LEU A 75 12.46 -1.64 6.41
N ASN A 76 11.97 -2.82 6.76
CA ASN A 76 10.82 -3.45 6.13
C ASN A 76 10.96 -3.53 4.60
N ILE A 77 9.84 -3.47 3.88
CA ILE A 77 9.75 -3.48 2.43
C ILE A 77 9.81 -2.06 1.82
N ASN A 78 9.99 -1.02 2.65
CA ASN A 78 9.98 0.38 2.21
C ASN A 78 10.99 0.68 1.09
N PRO A 79 12.25 0.20 1.11
CA PRO A 79 13.18 0.42 0.01
C PRO A 79 12.65 -0.13 -1.33
N TYR A 80 11.96 -1.28 -1.30
CA TYR A 80 11.36 -1.86 -2.50
C TYR A 80 10.17 -1.03 -3.01
N ILE A 81 9.30 -0.55 -2.11
CA ILE A 81 8.17 0.30 -2.49
C ILE A 81 8.70 1.57 -3.16
N THR A 82 9.67 2.23 -2.54
CA THR A 82 10.29 3.44 -3.09
C THR A 82 10.96 3.17 -4.44
N SER A 83 11.69 2.06 -4.56
CA SER A 83 12.31 1.62 -5.81
C SER A 83 11.27 1.38 -6.91
N SER A 84 10.18 0.69 -6.58
CA SER A 84 9.09 0.42 -7.52
C SER A 84 8.43 1.72 -8.01
N ILE A 85 8.23 2.69 -7.12
CA ILE A 85 7.73 4.02 -7.46
C ILE A 85 8.69 4.73 -8.44
N ILE A 86 9.97 4.78 -8.08
CA ILE A 86 11.00 5.40 -8.91
C ILE A 86 11.04 4.75 -10.30
N MET A 87 11.02 3.43 -10.37
CA MET A 87 11.03 2.70 -11.64
C MET A 87 9.78 2.95 -12.47
N GLN A 88 8.60 3.04 -11.87
CA GLN A 88 7.36 3.39 -12.58
C GLN A 88 7.42 4.81 -13.16
N LEU A 89 7.95 5.78 -12.41
CA LEU A 89 8.15 7.14 -12.88
C LEU A 89 9.18 7.19 -14.02
N LEU A 90 10.30 6.48 -13.87
CA LEU A 90 11.35 6.42 -14.89
C LEU A 90 10.88 5.72 -16.18
N THR A 91 9.98 4.75 -16.08
CA THR A 91 9.41 4.06 -17.25
C THR A 91 8.61 5.01 -18.16
N ILE A 92 8.06 6.11 -17.58
CA ILE A 92 7.37 7.14 -18.37
C ILE A 92 8.36 8.16 -18.90
N ALA A 93 9.38 8.49 -18.10
CA ALA A 93 10.35 9.53 -18.46
C ALA A 93 11.42 9.06 -19.48
N ILE A 94 11.74 7.76 -19.50
CA ILE A 94 12.80 7.18 -20.31
C ILE A 94 12.21 6.28 -21.41
N PRO A 95 12.28 6.67 -22.70
CA PRO A 95 11.68 5.90 -23.81
C PRO A 95 12.15 4.44 -23.86
N LYS A 96 13.42 4.18 -23.56
CA LYS A 96 13.98 2.81 -23.55
C LYS A 96 13.31 1.91 -22.50
N LEU A 97 12.92 2.44 -21.34
CA LEU A 97 12.21 1.68 -20.32
C LEU A 97 10.73 1.49 -20.72
N GLU A 98 10.13 2.48 -21.40
CA GLU A 98 8.78 2.35 -21.95
C GLU A 98 8.72 1.24 -23.01
N GLU A 99 9.70 1.18 -23.93
CA GLU A 99 9.82 0.10 -24.91
C GLU A 99 9.93 -1.26 -24.21
N MET A 100 10.81 -1.38 -23.21
CA MET A 100 10.93 -2.62 -22.43
C MET A 100 9.60 -3.02 -21.74
N GLN A 101 8.79 -2.07 -21.30
CA GLN A 101 7.48 -2.37 -20.73
C GLN A 101 6.49 -2.89 -21.79
N ARG A 102 6.61 -2.43 -23.02
CA ARG A 102 5.80 -2.87 -24.17
C ARG A 102 6.23 -4.23 -24.74
N ASP A 103 7.48 -4.65 -24.52
CA ASP A 103 8.06 -5.94 -24.97
C ASP A 103 7.41 -7.18 -24.29
N GLY A 104 6.35 -6.99 -23.52
CA GLY A 104 5.60 -8.08 -22.92
C GLY A 104 6.26 -8.66 -21.67
N GLU A 105 6.30 -10.00 -21.56
CA GLU A 105 6.71 -10.68 -20.31
C GLU A 105 8.22 -10.56 -20.06
N ASP A 106 9.04 -10.63 -21.11
CA ASP A 106 10.50 -10.57 -20.96
C ASP A 106 10.99 -9.17 -20.61
N GLY A 107 10.36 -8.13 -21.16
CA GLY A 107 10.65 -6.75 -20.77
C GLY A 107 10.26 -6.47 -19.33
N ARG A 108 9.11 -6.96 -18.86
CA ARG A 108 8.69 -6.85 -17.46
C ARG A 108 9.64 -7.54 -16.50
N LYS A 109 10.18 -8.72 -16.85
CA LYS A 109 11.21 -9.42 -16.06
C LYS A 109 12.49 -8.60 -15.92
N LYS A 110 12.94 -7.93 -17.01
CA LYS A 110 14.09 -7.03 -16.97
C LYS A 110 13.86 -5.83 -16.06
N ILE A 111 12.70 -5.18 -16.17
CA ILE A 111 12.33 -4.05 -15.29
C ILE A 111 12.30 -4.51 -13.83
N ALA A 112 11.72 -5.67 -13.52
CA ALA A 112 11.72 -6.23 -12.17
C ALA A 112 13.15 -6.47 -11.65
N SER A 113 14.06 -6.96 -12.49
CA SER A 113 15.46 -7.14 -12.10
C SER A 113 16.15 -5.81 -11.79
N ILE A 114 15.93 -4.76 -12.58
CA ILE A 114 16.46 -3.42 -12.32
C ILE A 114 15.88 -2.89 -11.00
N THR A 115 14.57 -3.08 -10.76
CA THR A 115 13.92 -2.68 -9.50
C THR A 115 14.59 -3.33 -8.30
N ARG A 116 14.97 -4.62 -8.38
CA ARG A 116 15.69 -5.31 -7.30
C ARG A 116 17.04 -4.66 -7.01
N TYR A 117 17.84 -4.34 -8.03
CA TYR A 117 19.14 -3.67 -7.83
C TYR A 117 18.96 -2.29 -7.19
N VAL A 118 18.01 -1.49 -7.69
CA VAL A 118 17.70 -0.17 -7.11
C VAL A 118 17.23 -0.32 -5.66
N THR A 119 16.45 -1.36 -5.34
CA THR A 119 16.00 -1.66 -3.97
C THR A 119 17.19 -1.90 -3.03
N VAL A 120 18.16 -2.72 -3.44
CA VAL A 120 19.34 -3.00 -2.61
C VAL A 120 20.18 -1.74 -2.39
N VAL A 121 20.36 -0.92 -3.42
CA VAL A 121 21.08 0.37 -3.30
C VAL A 121 20.36 1.32 -2.34
N LEU A 122 19.03 1.46 -2.48
CA LEU A 122 18.24 2.30 -1.58
C LEU A 122 18.23 1.76 -0.15
N ALA A 123 18.15 0.44 0.02
CA ALA A 123 18.24 -0.19 1.34
C ALA A 123 19.60 0.09 2.00
N LEU A 124 20.69 0.03 1.24
CA LEU A 124 22.03 0.36 1.72
C LEU A 124 22.15 1.82 2.16
N ILE A 125 21.61 2.75 1.37
CA ILE A 125 21.59 4.18 1.71
C ILE A 125 20.77 4.42 2.98
N GLN A 126 19.57 3.85 3.09
CA GLN A 126 18.70 3.98 4.25
C GLN A 126 19.30 3.33 5.50
N ALA A 127 19.88 2.12 5.36
CA ALA A 127 20.57 1.43 6.44
C ALA A 127 21.76 2.24 6.96
N THR A 128 22.53 2.86 6.05
CA THR A 128 23.67 3.72 6.43
C THR A 128 23.17 4.96 7.18
N ALA A 129 22.13 5.62 6.70
CA ALA A 129 21.53 6.76 7.36
C ALA A 129 21.03 6.41 8.78
N MET A 130 20.37 5.25 8.94
CA MET A 130 19.90 4.77 10.23
C MET A 130 21.08 4.41 11.17
N ALA A 131 22.03 3.63 10.72
CA ALA A 131 23.15 3.18 11.56
C ALA A 131 24.02 4.35 12.03
N VAL A 132 24.30 5.31 11.15
CA VAL A 132 25.07 6.51 11.51
C VAL A 132 24.26 7.48 12.36
N GLY A 133 22.98 7.72 11.99
CA GLY A 133 22.10 8.65 12.69
C GLY A 133 21.84 8.20 14.14
N PHE A 134 21.44 6.96 14.32
CA PHE A 134 21.19 6.39 15.64
C PHE A 134 22.48 6.10 16.41
N GLY A 135 23.56 5.72 15.72
CA GLY A 135 24.87 5.55 16.35
C GLY A 135 25.37 6.80 17.04
N ARG A 136 25.20 7.98 16.42
CA ARG A 136 25.57 9.28 17.02
C ARG A 136 24.72 9.65 18.23
N GLN A 137 23.52 9.14 18.34
CA GLN A 137 22.60 9.37 19.46
C GLN A 137 22.82 8.36 20.62
N GLY A 138 23.84 7.51 20.54
CA GLY A 138 24.16 6.54 21.60
C GLY A 138 23.28 5.28 21.60
N LEU A 139 22.54 5.02 20.52
CA LEU A 139 21.66 3.85 20.38
C LEU A 139 22.42 2.57 19.99
N LEU A 140 23.68 2.69 19.57
CA LEU A 140 24.61 1.56 19.42
C LEU A 140 25.29 1.29 20.76
N SER A 141 25.44 0.02 21.14
CA SER A 141 26.13 -0.41 22.36
C SER A 141 27.56 0.13 22.42
N GLU A 142 28.24 0.14 21.28
CA GLU A 142 29.53 0.77 21.06
C GLU A 142 29.53 1.42 19.67
N TYR A 143 29.88 2.72 19.60
CA TYR A 143 30.04 3.43 18.33
C TYR A 143 31.38 3.07 17.70
N ASN A 144 31.47 1.87 17.15
CA ASN A 144 32.64 1.33 16.50
C ASN A 144 32.38 1.09 15.02
N ALA A 145 33.37 1.24 14.15
CA ALA A 145 33.24 1.03 12.71
C ALA A 145 32.70 -0.37 12.37
N LEU A 146 33.10 -1.38 13.13
CA LEU A 146 32.65 -2.75 12.94
C LEU A 146 31.14 -2.89 13.21
N ASN A 147 30.63 -2.32 14.32
CA ASN A 147 29.22 -2.37 14.67
C ASN A 147 28.36 -1.60 13.67
N ILE A 148 28.85 -0.48 13.15
CA ILE A 148 28.16 0.29 12.10
C ILE A 148 28.05 -0.56 10.82
N ILE A 149 29.15 -1.15 10.37
CA ILE A 149 29.16 -1.99 9.15
C ILE A 149 28.26 -3.21 9.33
N CYS A 150 28.31 -3.90 10.48
CA CYS A 150 27.43 -5.03 10.79
C CYS A 150 25.95 -4.61 10.76
N SER A 151 25.59 -3.47 11.35
CA SER A 151 24.23 -2.95 11.35
C SER A 151 23.75 -2.62 9.93
N ILE A 152 24.58 -1.97 9.12
CA ILE A 152 24.26 -1.65 7.71
C ILE A 152 24.05 -2.95 6.92
N ALA A 153 24.97 -3.90 7.04
CA ALA A 153 24.87 -5.17 6.32
C ALA A 153 23.61 -5.95 6.74
N THR A 154 23.32 -6.01 8.04
CA THR A 154 22.16 -6.73 8.59
C THR A 154 20.84 -6.11 8.13
N LEU A 155 20.69 -4.78 8.23
CA LEU A 155 19.48 -4.08 7.80
C LEU A 155 19.25 -4.18 6.30
N THR A 156 20.32 -4.06 5.50
CA THR A 156 20.24 -4.21 4.04
C THR A 156 19.86 -5.64 3.65
N ALA A 157 20.48 -6.64 4.28
CA ALA A 157 20.16 -8.05 4.06
C ALA A 157 18.72 -8.37 4.47
N GLY A 158 18.23 -7.82 5.59
CA GLY A 158 16.85 -7.97 6.05
C GLY A 158 15.82 -7.43 5.06
N SER A 159 16.05 -6.25 4.51
CA SER A 159 15.18 -5.67 3.48
C SER A 159 15.20 -6.48 2.17
N ALA A 160 16.37 -6.92 1.72
CA ALA A 160 16.50 -7.78 0.55
C ALA A 160 15.81 -9.14 0.75
N PHE A 161 15.89 -9.69 1.96
CA PHE A 161 15.21 -10.93 2.34
C PHE A 161 13.68 -10.79 2.32
N LEU A 162 13.14 -9.66 2.83
CA LEU A 162 11.71 -9.38 2.75
C LEU A 162 11.23 -9.22 1.31
N MET A 163 11.99 -8.54 0.47
CA MET A 163 11.70 -8.44 -0.97
C MET A 163 11.63 -9.83 -1.59
N TRP A 164 12.62 -10.70 -1.32
CA TRP A 164 12.64 -12.07 -1.81
C TRP A 164 11.43 -12.89 -1.33
N ILE A 165 11.06 -12.78 -0.04
CA ILE A 165 9.85 -13.43 0.50
C ILE A 165 8.60 -12.94 -0.25
N GLY A 166 8.45 -11.64 -0.44
CA GLY A 166 7.31 -11.07 -1.17
C GLY A 166 7.19 -11.61 -2.59
N GLU A 167 8.30 -11.71 -3.31
CA GLU A 167 8.33 -12.32 -4.64
C GLU A 167 7.97 -13.82 -4.60
N ARG A 168 8.48 -14.58 -3.63
CA ARG A 168 8.14 -15.99 -3.47
C ARG A 168 6.67 -16.23 -3.14
N ILE A 169 6.06 -15.36 -2.33
CA ILE A 169 4.61 -15.42 -2.08
C ILE A 169 3.85 -15.15 -3.38
N THR A 170 4.27 -14.17 -4.18
CA THR A 170 3.62 -13.86 -5.46
C THR A 170 3.73 -15.01 -6.46
N GLU A 171 4.87 -15.70 -6.53
CA GLU A 171 5.11 -16.81 -7.46
C GLU A 171 4.42 -18.12 -7.02
N LYS A 172 4.58 -18.50 -5.74
CA LYS A 172 4.18 -19.82 -5.22
C LYS A 172 2.99 -19.77 -4.26
N GLY A 173 2.61 -18.61 -3.78
CA GLY A 173 1.53 -18.40 -2.84
C GLY A 173 0.23 -17.92 -3.50
N ILE A 174 -0.55 -17.17 -2.74
CA ILE A 174 -1.78 -16.51 -3.18
C ILE A 174 -1.68 -15.02 -2.88
N GLY A 175 -2.15 -14.19 -3.79
CA GLY A 175 -2.15 -12.74 -3.65
C GLY A 175 -0.85 -12.09 -4.10
N ASN A 176 -0.80 -10.77 -3.97
CA ASN A 176 0.42 -10.00 -4.15
C ASN A 176 1.27 -10.09 -2.88
N GLY A 177 2.42 -10.78 -2.95
CA GLY A 177 3.25 -11.05 -1.79
C GLY A 177 3.74 -9.80 -1.08
N ILE A 178 4.06 -8.73 -1.82
CA ILE A 178 4.49 -7.44 -1.26
C ILE A 178 3.38 -6.81 -0.42
N SER A 179 2.16 -6.83 -0.94
CA SER A 179 0.98 -6.34 -0.23
C SER A 179 0.68 -7.18 1.01
N ILE A 180 0.89 -8.50 0.95
CA ILE A 180 0.71 -9.40 2.09
C ILE A 180 1.73 -9.14 3.19
N VAL A 181 3.00 -8.84 2.83
CA VAL A 181 4.04 -8.44 3.80
C VAL A 181 3.62 -7.17 4.54
N LEU A 182 3.06 -6.18 3.84
CA LEU A 182 2.52 -4.97 4.48
C LEU A 182 1.37 -5.30 5.42
N VAL A 183 0.42 -6.09 4.97
CA VAL A 183 -0.78 -6.45 5.75
C VAL A 183 -0.42 -7.18 7.04
N ILE A 184 0.48 -8.17 7.00
CA ILE A 184 0.87 -8.92 8.21
C ILE A 184 1.57 -8.01 9.23
N ASN A 185 2.37 -7.06 8.78
CA ASN A 185 3.02 -6.10 9.65
C ASN A 185 1.99 -5.16 10.30
N ILE A 186 1.07 -4.60 9.53
CA ILE A 186 0.02 -3.71 10.06
C ILE A 186 -0.89 -4.46 11.05
N ILE A 187 -1.37 -5.66 10.70
CA ILE A 187 -2.25 -6.46 11.56
C ILE A 187 -1.56 -6.79 12.88
N SER A 188 -0.26 -7.05 12.87
CA SER A 188 0.46 -7.40 14.09
C SER A 188 0.57 -6.26 15.11
N ARG A 189 0.51 -5.01 14.67
CA ARG A 189 0.51 -3.82 15.52
C ARG A 189 -0.90 -3.43 16.01
N MET A 190 -1.91 -3.84 15.27
CA MET A 190 -3.30 -3.47 15.52
C MET A 190 -3.81 -3.75 16.95
N PRO A 191 -3.48 -4.91 17.60
CA PRO A 191 -3.90 -5.17 18.97
C PRO A 191 -3.34 -4.16 19.99
N GLU A 192 -2.07 -3.76 19.83
CA GLU A 192 -1.42 -2.77 20.70
C GLU A 192 -2.05 -1.40 20.52
N ASP A 193 -2.26 -0.97 19.29
CA ASP A 193 -2.89 0.30 18.95
C ASP A 193 -4.34 0.39 19.48
N LEU A 194 -5.11 -0.69 19.34
CA LEU A 194 -6.44 -0.79 19.94
C LEU A 194 -6.36 -0.72 21.48
N GLY A 195 -5.41 -1.43 22.09
CA GLY A 195 -5.17 -1.37 23.53
C GLY A 195 -4.91 0.06 24.02
N ASN A 196 -4.07 0.80 23.30
CA ASN A 196 -3.76 2.20 23.61
C ASN A 196 -5.00 3.11 23.52
N LEU A 197 -5.84 2.91 22.49
CA LEU A 197 -7.12 3.63 22.37
C LEU A 197 -8.06 3.31 23.53
N PHE A 198 -8.18 2.04 23.92
CA PHE A 198 -9.01 1.65 25.06
C PHE A 198 -8.47 2.21 26.37
N GLN A 199 -7.15 2.23 26.58
CA GLN A 199 -6.54 2.87 27.76
C GLN A 199 -6.82 4.38 27.80
N GLN A 200 -6.76 5.06 26.66
CA GLN A 200 -6.94 6.50 26.58
C GLN A 200 -8.40 6.95 26.80
N PHE A 201 -9.36 6.22 26.23
CA PHE A 201 -10.76 6.67 26.17
C PHE A 201 -11.74 5.88 27.01
N VAL A 202 -11.39 4.67 27.46
CA VAL A 202 -12.29 3.76 28.18
C VAL A 202 -11.84 3.55 29.63
N PHE A 203 -10.58 3.20 29.85
CA PHE A 203 -10.08 2.90 31.19
C PHE A 203 -10.02 4.16 32.07
N GLY A 204 -10.52 4.07 33.32
CA GLY A 204 -10.52 5.17 34.26
C GLY A 204 -11.54 6.28 33.99
N LYS A 205 -12.46 6.09 33.02
CA LYS A 205 -13.55 7.05 32.73
C LYS A 205 -14.86 6.61 33.34
N PRO A 206 -15.81 7.55 33.58
CA PRO A 206 -17.15 7.19 34.04
C PRO A 206 -17.83 6.19 33.11
N PRO A 207 -18.67 5.24 33.62
CA PRO A 207 -19.23 4.17 32.81
C PRO A 207 -19.99 4.65 31.56
N ALA A 208 -20.73 5.74 31.67
CA ALA A 208 -21.48 6.31 30.53
C ALA A 208 -20.55 6.81 29.40
N THR A 209 -19.48 7.51 29.75
CA THR A 209 -18.50 8.01 28.75
C THR A 209 -17.65 6.89 28.19
N ALA A 210 -17.32 5.86 28.99
CA ALA A 210 -16.58 4.68 28.50
C ALA A 210 -17.40 3.89 27.48
N VAL A 211 -18.68 3.60 27.73
CA VAL A 211 -19.56 2.91 26.78
C VAL A 211 -19.72 3.73 25.49
N LEU A 212 -19.93 5.03 25.61
CA LEU A 212 -20.05 5.91 24.45
C LEU A 212 -18.76 5.92 23.61
N ALA A 213 -17.59 5.96 24.24
CA ALA A 213 -16.30 5.90 23.57
C ALA A 213 -16.12 4.57 22.80
N VAL A 214 -16.45 3.44 23.42
CA VAL A 214 -16.40 2.12 22.76
C VAL A 214 -17.29 2.09 21.51
N VAL A 215 -18.54 2.56 21.64
CA VAL A 215 -19.48 2.59 20.51
C VAL A 215 -18.95 3.46 19.38
N ILE A 216 -18.40 4.65 19.67
CA ILE A 216 -17.83 5.55 18.66
C ILE A 216 -16.62 4.90 17.98
N ILE A 217 -15.68 4.31 18.73
CA ILE A 217 -14.49 3.66 18.17
C ILE A 217 -14.91 2.57 17.18
N PHE A 218 -15.82 1.66 17.58
CA PHE A 218 -16.28 0.61 16.69
C PHE A 218 -17.07 1.15 15.49
N ALA A 219 -17.93 2.14 15.68
CA ALA A 219 -18.71 2.76 14.61
C ALA A 219 -17.78 3.40 13.55
N VAL A 220 -16.73 4.09 13.97
CA VAL A 220 -15.74 4.70 13.07
C VAL A 220 -14.96 3.63 12.30
N ILE A 221 -14.46 2.60 12.99
CA ILE A 221 -13.71 1.51 12.32
C ILE A 221 -14.59 0.80 11.30
N ILE A 222 -15.81 0.39 11.69
CA ILE A 222 -16.74 -0.29 10.78
C ILE A 222 -17.13 0.64 9.61
N GLY A 223 -17.42 1.90 9.90
CA GLY A 223 -17.74 2.89 8.86
C GLY A 223 -16.63 3.05 7.83
N MET A 224 -15.37 3.13 8.28
CA MET A 224 -14.20 3.19 7.39
C MET A 224 -14.05 1.92 6.56
N VAL A 225 -14.18 0.75 7.17
CA VAL A 225 -14.09 -0.54 6.46
C VAL A 225 -15.17 -0.63 5.37
N VAL A 226 -16.43 -0.31 5.71
CA VAL A 226 -17.54 -0.31 4.74
C VAL A 226 -17.27 0.66 3.59
N LEU A 227 -16.80 1.85 3.88
CA LEU A 227 -16.48 2.86 2.86
C LEU A 227 -15.35 2.38 1.93
N VAL A 228 -14.30 1.77 2.47
CA VAL A 228 -13.22 1.20 1.67
C VAL A 228 -13.71 0.05 0.79
N ILE A 229 -14.60 -0.82 1.32
CA ILE A 229 -15.21 -1.89 0.52
C ILE A 229 -16.02 -1.33 -0.64
N ILE A 230 -16.86 -0.32 -0.40
CA ILE A 230 -17.66 0.35 -1.44
C ILE A 230 -16.75 0.94 -2.52
N LEU A 231 -15.66 1.59 -2.14
CA LEU A 231 -14.71 2.19 -3.08
C LEU A 231 -14.01 1.13 -3.94
N ASN A 232 -13.62 -0.01 -3.35
CA ASN A 232 -12.88 -1.05 -4.06
C ASN A 232 -13.78 -1.97 -4.92
N ASP A 233 -15.03 -2.17 -4.51
CA ASP A 233 -16.00 -2.99 -5.25
C ASP A 233 -16.84 -2.18 -6.23
N GLY A 234 -16.83 -0.86 -6.11
CA GLY A 234 -17.51 0.04 -7.02
C GLY A 234 -16.99 -0.10 -8.45
N VAL A 235 -17.88 -0.51 -9.38
CA VAL A 235 -17.53 -0.71 -10.79
C VAL A 235 -18.55 -0.05 -11.69
N ARG A 236 -18.09 0.82 -12.59
CA ARG A 236 -18.88 1.35 -13.70
C ARG A 236 -18.80 0.38 -14.88
N ARG A 237 -19.89 -0.23 -15.26
CA ARG A 237 -19.98 -1.12 -16.42
C ARG A 237 -20.37 -0.34 -17.66
N ILE A 238 -19.52 -0.33 -18.69
CA ILE A 238 -19.79 0.30 -19.98
C ILE A 238 -20.23 -0.81 -20.94
N PRO A 239 -21.47 -0.76 -21.48
CA PRO A 239 -21.94 -1.79 -22.40
C PRO A 239 -21.20 -1.70 -23.74
N VAL A 240 -20.76 -2.82 -24.24
CA VAL A 240 -20.12 -2.99 -25.55
C VAL A 240 -20.89 -4.02 -26.36
N GLN A 241 -21.16 -3.72 -27.60
CA GLN A 241 -21.76 -4.63 -28.55
C GLN A 241 -20.72 -5.05 -29.58
N TYR A 242 -20.68 -6.34 -29.89
CA TYR A 242 -19.84 -6.88 -30.95
C TYR A 242 -20.70 -7.17 -32.17
N ALA A 243 -20.17 -6.84 -33.37
CA ALA A 243 -20.83 -7.10 -34.61
C ALA A 243 -21.04 -8.61 -34.83
N ASN A 244 -22.20 -8.98 -35.33
CA ASN A 244 -22.48 -10.38 -35.68
C ASN A 244 -21.54 -10.83 -36.79
N LYS A 245 -20.85 -11.96 -36.61
CA LYS A 245 -20.09 -12.64 -37.66
C LYS A 245 -20.94 -13.74 -38.25
N VAL A 246 -21.06 -13.74 -39.56
CA VAL A 246 -21.71 -14.85 -40.29
C VAL A 246 -20.64 -15.91 -40.55
N GLN A 247 -20.78 -17.09 -39.96
CA GLN A 247 -19.89 -18.23 -40.18
C GLN A 247 -20.70 -19.31 -40.87
N GLY A 248 -20.62 -19.36 -42.20
CA GLY A 248 -21.44 -20.22 -43.04
C GLY A 248 -22.91 -19.78 -43.03
N ARG A 249 -23.84 -20.72 -42.78
CA ARG A 249 -25.31 -20.48 -42.69
C ARG A 249 -25.79 -20.06 -41.29
N LYS A 250 -24.90 -19.99 -40.27
CA LYS A 250 -25.26 -19.60 -38.89
C LYS A 250 -24.72 -18.23 -38.56
N MET A 251 -25.57 -17.35 -38.04
CA MET A 251 -25.17 -16.11 -37.37
C MET A 251 -24.54 -16.46 -36.00
N VAL A 252 -23.25 -16.24 -35.86
CA VAL A 252 -22.53 -16.41 -34.60
C VAL A 252 -22.07 -14.99 -34.18
N GLY A 253 -22.56 -14.53 -33.04
CA GLY A 253 -22.20 -13.21 -32.54
C GLY A 253 -23.39 -12.44 -31.96
N GLY A 254 -23.22 -11.19 -31.63
CA GLY A 254 -24.21 -10.39 -30.93
C GLY A 254 -24.14 -10.49 -29.41
N GLN A 255 -23.02 -11.01 -28.87
CA GLN A 255 -22.84 -10.96 -27.43
C GLN A 255 -22.64 -9.53 -26.97
N THR A 256 -23.51 -9.07 -26.09
CA THR A 256 -23.30 -7.85 -25.32
C THR A 256 -22.31 -8.17 -24.21
N SER A 257 -21.19 -7.45 -24.17
CA SER A 257 -20.20 -7.50 -23.12
C SER A 257 -20.13 -6.16 -22.40
N ASN A 258 -19.50 -6.10 -21.25
CA ASN A 258 -19.32 -4.86 -20.51
C ASN A 258 -17.83 -4.65 -20.20
N ILE A 259 -17.37 -3.41 -20.35
CA ILE A 259 -16.04 -3.00 -19.84
C ILE A 259 -16.23 -2.55 -18.39
N PRO A 260 -15.66 -3.29 -17.40
CA PRO A 260 -15.73 -2.89 -16.00
C PRO A 260 -14.65 -1.83 -15.70
N LEU A 261 -15.04 -0.61 -15.37
CA LEU A 261 -14.15 0.43 -14.85
C LEU A 261 -14.32 0.49 -13.33
N LYS A 262 -13.27 0.16 -12.58
CA LYS A 262 -13.28 0.24 -11.12
C LYS A 262 -13.26 1.71 -10.68
N VAL A 263 -14.01 2.08 -9.65
CA VAL A 263 -13.99 3.41 -9.04
C VAL A 263 -12.61 3.71 -8.46
N ASN A 264 -12.04 2.74 -7.75
CA ASN A 264 -10.67 2.81 -7.26
C ASN A 264 -9.76 1.98 -8.19
N THR A 265 -9.43 2.52 -9.36
CA THR A 265 -8.53 1.86 -10.33
C THR A 265 -7.09 1.85 -9.85
N ALA A 266 -6.68 2.89 -9.14
CA ALA A 266 -5.32 3.07 -8.63
C ALA A 266 -5.04 2.29 -7.32
N GLY A 267 -6.07 1.73 -6.67
CA GLY A 267 -5.93 1.02 -5.40
C GLY A 267 -5.45 1.92 -4.27
N VAL A 268 -4.54 1.41 -3.45
CA VAL A 268 -3.93 2.13 -2.32
C VAL A 268 -2.65 2.89 -2.69
N ILE A 269 -2.14 2.68 -3.90
CA ILE A 269 -0.84 3.20 -4.34
C ILE A 269 -0.73 4.72 -4.24
N PRO A 270 -1.73 5.53 -4.65
CA PRO A 270 -1.67 6.99 -4.53
C PRO A 270 -1.46 7.48 -3.11
N VAL A 271 -2.08 6.83 -2.14
CA VAL A 271 -1.99 7.20 -0.73
C VAL A 271 -0.60 6.87 -0.18
N ILE A 272 -0.05 5.69 -0.54
CA ILE A 272 1.30 5.28 -0.14
C ILE A 272 2.33 6.24 -0.74
N PHE A 273 2.18 6.66 -2.01
CA PHE A 273 3.09 7.58 -2.68
C PHE A 273 3.07 8.96 -2.04
N ALA A 274 1.88 9.52 -1.83
CA ALA A 274 1.73 10.81 -1.17
C ALA A 274 2.35 10.80 0.23
N GLN A 275 2.09 9.75 1.01
CA GLN A 275 2.63 9.57 2.35
C GLN A 275 4.16 9.45 2.34
N SER A 276 4.72 8.62 1.45
CA SER A 276 6.16 8.41 1.35
C SER A 276 6.90 9.70 0.98
N LEU A 277 6.34 10.46 0.04
CA LEU A 277 6.97 11.70 -0.43
C LEU A 277 6.96 12.81 0.65
N ILE A 278 5.86 12.96 1.36
CA ILE A 278 5.73 13.95 2.44
C ILE A 278 6.60 13.58 3.65
N SER A 279 6.68 12.29 3.99
CA SER A 279 7.45 11.84 5.14
C SER A 279 8.96 11.80 4.89
N LEU A 280 9.42 11.73 3.64
CA LEU A 280 10.83 11.60 3.29
C LEU A 280 11.71 12.75 3.85
N PRO A 281 11.36 14.05 3.72
CA PRO A 281 12.14 15.13 4.31
C PRO A 281 12.20 15.06 5.84
N VAL A 282 11.12 14.62 6.48
CA VAL A 282 11.05 14.47 7.94
C VAL A 282 11.99 13.36 8.41
N TYR A 283 12.00 12.20 7.71
CA TYR A 283 12.92 11.10 8.03
C TYR A 283 14.39 11.48 7.80
N ILE A 284 14.71 12.14 6.68
CA ILE A 284 16.08 12.58 6.39
C ILE A 284 16.56 13.53 7.49
N SER A 285 15.75 14.49 7.89
CA SER A 285 16.11 15.46 8.95
C SER A 285 16.28 14.78 10.30
N ALA A 286 15.45 13.81 10.62
CA ALA A 286 15.54 13.05 11.87
C ALA A 286 16.81 12.17 11.91
N PHE A 287 17.15 11.50 10.81
CA PHE A 287 18.40 10.72 10.72
C PHE A 287 19.66 11.59 10.69
N ALA A 288 19.57 12.80 10.12
CA ALA A 288 20.66 13.78 10.17
C ALA A 288 20.87 14.39 11.56
N GLY A 289 19.98 14.07 12.54
CA GLY A 289 20.04 14.65 13.88
C GLY A 289 19.77 16.16 13.89
N TYR A 290 18.99 16.65 12.92
CA TYR A 290 18.70 18.09 12.82
C TYR A 290 17.71 18.51 13.92
N SER A 291 18.24 19.21 14.91
CA SER A 291 17.47 19.83 16.02
C SER A 291 17.47 21.38 15.93
N GLY A 292 17.78 21.93 14.76
CA GLY A 292 17.94 23.37 14.57
C GLY A 292 16.65 24.17 14.63
N THR A 293 16.76 25.40 15.09
CA THR A 293 15.72 26.42 14.99
C THR A 293 15.96 27.23 13.72
N GLY A 294 14.99 27.22 12.79
CA GLY A 294 15.11 27.96 11.53
C GLY A 294 13.96 27.67 10.58
N VAL A 295 14.00 28.25 9.39
CA VAL A 295 12.99 28.09 8.33
C VAL A 295 12.76 26.61 7.99
N TRP A 296 13.82 25.80 7.99
CA TRP A 296 13.71 24.36 7.74
C TRP A 296 12.89 23.63 8.81
N SER A 297 13.06 23.98 10.09
CA SER A 297 12.25 23.43 11.18
C SER A 297 10.76 23.76 11.02
N GLU A 298 10.44 24.98 10.57
CA GLU A 298 9.06 25.34 10.27
C GLU A 298 8.51 24.53 9.09
N VAL A 299 9.28 24.36 8.01
CA VAL A 299 8.88 23.51 6.87
C VAL A 299 8.61 22.08 7.30
N LEU A 300 9.45 21.52 8.16
CA LEU A 300 9.25 20.16 8.70
C LEU A 300 7.95 20.04 9.48
N LYS A 301 7.54 21.06 10.24
CA LYS A 301 6.26 21.05 10.97
C LYS A 301 5.06 21.07 10.05
N TYR A 302 5.14 21.71 8.87
CA TYR A 302 4.07 21.61 7.85
C TYR A 302 3.97 20.21 7.24
N LEU A 303 5.10 19.49 7.11
CA LEU A 303 5.15 18.14 6.53
C LEU A 303 4.86 17.05 7.56
N ASP A 304 5.00 17.32 8.85
CA ASP A 304 4.78 16.35 9.92
C ASP A 304 3.28 16.26 10.28
N SER A 305 2.72 15.12 10.09
CA SER A 305 1.30 14.82 10.33
C SER A 305 0.81 15.04 11.76
N ARG A 306 1.73 15.13 12.73
CA ARG A 306 1.42 15.42 14.13
C ARG A 306 0.79 16.80 14.35
N TYR A 307 1.20 17.75 13.55
CA TYR A 307 0.74 19.14 13.70
C TYR A 307 -0.55 19.41 12.92
N TRP A 308 -1.00 18.44 12.10
CA TRP A 308 -2.20 18.62 11.31
C TRP A 308 -3.46 18.54 12.18
N CYS A 309 -4.42 19.40 11.87
CA CYS A 309 -5.71 19.48 12.56
C CYS A 309 -5.61 19.75 14.09
N ASN A 310 -4.46 20.23 14.60
CA ASN A 310 -4.34 20.61 15.99
C ASN A 310 -4.99 21.99 16.23
N PRO A 311 -6.01 22.10 17.11
CA PRO A 311 -6.70 23.36 17.38
C PRO A 311 -5.77 24.49 17.84
N GLY A 312 -4.67 24.14 18.53
CA GLY A 312 -3.68 25.12 19.00
C GLY A 312 -2.72 25.65 17.93
N GLN A 313 -2.64 24.97 16.76
CA GLN A 313 -1.64 25.27 15.74
C GLN A 313 -2.19 25.08 14.32
N LEU A 314 -3.35 25.63 14.03
CA LEU A 314 -4.06 25.46 12.74
C LEU A 314 -3.25 25.81 11.49
N LYS A 315 -2.23 26.69 11.62
CA LYS A 315 -1.36 27.08 10.49
C LYS A 315 -0.68 25.88 9.81
N TYR A 316 -0.35 24.81 10.55
CA TYR A 316 0.32 23.63 10.00
C TYR A 316 -0.65 22.70 9.26
N SER A 317 -1.95 22.90 9.36
CA SER A 317 -2.96 22.15 8.60
C SER A 317 -2.89 22.38 7.09
N ILE A 318 -2.11 23.40 6.64
CA ILE A 318 -1.78 23.59 5.21
C ILE A 318 -1.04 22.36 4.67
N GLY A 319 -0.22 21.67 5.47
CA GLY A 319 0.42 20.40 5.09
C GLY A 319 -0.58 19.31 4.73
N LEU A 320 -1.71 19.25 5.44
CA LEU A 320 -2.80 18.33 5.13
C LEU A 320 -3.42 18.63 3.75
N LEU A 321 -3.58 19.91 3.40
CA LEU A 321 -4.05 20.29 2.05
C LEU A 321 -3.06 19.84 0.97
N GLY A 322 -1.76 19.99 1.24
CA GLY A 322 -0.70 19.45 0.38
C GLY A 322 -0.79 17.93 0.21
N TYR A 323 -1.06 17.19 1.31
CA TYR A 323 -1.27 15.75 1.30
C TYR A 323 -2.48 15.36 0.45
N ILE A 324 -3.61 16.04 0.60
CA ILE A 324 -4.83 15.83 -0.19
C ILE A 324 -4.55 16.07 -1.69
N ALA A 325 -3.89 17.17 -2.02
CA ALA A 325 -3.53 17.48 -3.39
C ALA A 325 -2.64 16.40 -4.01
N MET A 326 -1.69 15.87 -3.24
CA MET A 326 -0.82 14.77 -3.68
C MET A 326 -1.57 13.46 -3.89
N ILE A 327 -2.51 13.09 -3.00
CA ILE A 327 -3.34 11.89 -3.20
C ILE A 327 -4.12 11.99 -4.52
N ILE A 328 -4.75 13.13 -4.76
CA ILE A 328 -5.52 13.35 -6.00
C ILE A 328 -4.59 13.32 -7.21
N PHE A 329 -3.45 14.00 -7.16
CA PHE A 329 -2.45 13.99 -8.23
C PHE A 329 -2.00 12.57 -8.55
N PHE A 330 -1.58 11.79 -7.56
CA PHE A 330 -1.12 10.41 -7.78
C PHE A 330 -2.23 9.47 -8.21
N ALA A 331 -3.48 9.71 -7.82
CA ALA A 331 -4.62 8.92 -8.29
C ALA A 331 -4.81 9.08 -9.81
N TYR A 332 -4.79 10.32 -10.31
CA TYR A 332 -4.84 10.59 -11.75
C TYR A 332 -3.61 10.07 -12.48
N PHE A 333 -2.44 10.35 -11.93
CA PHE A 333 -1.16 9.95 -12.50
C PHE A 333 -1.08 8.41 -12.67
N TYR A 334 -1.34 7.66 -11.61
CA TYR A 334 -1.29 6.19 -11.65
C TYR A 334 -2.34 5.59 -12.58
N THR A 335 -3.54 6.16 -12.58
CA THR A 335 -4.61 5.68 -13.47
C THR A 335 -4.27 5.93 -14.94
N SER A 336 -3.63 7.04 -15.28
CA SER A 336 -3.19 7.33 -16.66
C SER A 336 -2.15 6.34 -17.17
N ILE A 337 -1.33 5.79 -16.28
CA ILE A 337 -0.33 4.76 -16.61
C ILE A 337 -0.98 3.38 -16.79
N THR A 338 -1.88 3.04 -15.86
CA THR A 338 -2.45 1.69 -15.79
C THR A 338 -3.52 1.46 -16.84
N PHE A 339 -4.26 2.49 -17.21
CA PHE A 339 -5.37 2.42 -18.15
C PHE A 339 -5.12 3.30 -19.36
N ASN A 340 -4.94 2.68 -20.53
CA ASN A 340 -4.74 3.38 -21.79
C ASN A 340 -6.04 3.31 -22.64
N PRO A 341 -6.85 4.39 -22.67
CA PRO A 341 -8.13 4.41 -23.40
C PRO A 341 -7.97 4.23 -24.91
N LEU A 342 -6.86 4.70 -25.46
CA LEU A 342 -6.58 4.59 -26.90
C LEU A 342 -6.37 3.12 -27.30
N MET A 343 -5.51 2.41 -26.56
CA MET A 343 -5.23 0.99 -26.83
C MET A 343 -6.50 0.14 -26.69
N ILE A 344 -7.36 0.44 -25.71
CA ILE A 344 -8.62 -0.29 -25.52
C ILE A 344 -9.58 -0.01 -26.68
N ALA A 345 -9.72 1.24 -27.10
CA ALA A 345 -10.58 1.62 -28.22
C ALA A 345 -10.10 0.96 -29.55
N ASP A 346 -8.80 0.89 -29.78
CA ASP A 346 -8.22 0.25 -30.96
C ASP A 346 -8.42 -1.26 -30.93
N ASN A 347 -8.22 -1.90 -29.80
CA ASN A 347 -8.47 -3.34 -29.64
C ASN A 347 -9.94 -3.68 -29.85
N MET A 348 -10.85 -2.86 -29.32
CA MET A 348 -12.30 -3.02 -29.56
C MET A 348 -12.62 -2.87 -31.03
N LYS A 349 -12.09 -1.87 -31.72
CA LYS A 349 -12.30 -1.65 -33.16
C LYS A 349 -11.81 -2.85 -33.97
N LYS A 350 -10.62 -3.39 -33.66
CA LYS A 350 -10.08 -4.61 -34.32
C LYS A 350 -10.94 -5.85 -34.12
N GLN A 351 -11.61 -5.95 -32.97
CA GLN A 351 -12.51 -7.07 -32.66
C GLN A 351 -13.95 -6.86 -33.16
N GLY A 352 -14.24 -5.72 -33.83
CA GLY A 352 -15.58 -5.38 -34.29
C GLY A 352 -16.53 -4.96 -33.17
N GLY A 353 -15.99 -4.57 -32.00
CA GLY A 353 -16.77 -4.06 -30.87
C GLY A 353 -17.00 -2.55 -30.96
N PHE A 354 -18.13 -2.10 -30.49
CA PHE A 354 -18.48 -0.68 -30.40
C PHE A 354 -19.34 -0.39 -29.16
N ILE A 355 -19.28 0.83 -28.70
CA ILE A 355 -20.17 1.33 -27.63
C ILE A 355 -21.43 1.88 -28.29
N PRO A 356 -22.64 1.47 -27.87
CA PRO A 356 -23.88 1.99 -28.45
C PRO A 356 -23.93 3.52 -28.43
N GLY A 357 -24.21 4.13 -29.59
CA GLY A 357 -24.26 5.58 -29.75
C GLY A 357 -22.92 6.29 -29.95
N ILE A 358 -21.78 5.58 -29.96
CA ILE A 358 -20.44 6.15 -30.12
C ILE A 358 -19.71 5.49 -31.29
N ARG A 359 -19.13 6.31 -32.19
CA ARG A 359 -18.35 5.80 -33.33
C ARG A 359 -17.08 5.08 -32.86
N PRO A 360 -16.73 3.91 -33.43
CA PRO A 360 -15.50 3.21 -33.11
C PRO A 360 -14.25 4.03 -33.43
N GLY A 361 -13.19 3.89 -32.62
CA GLY A 361 -11.93 4.57 -32.77
C GLY A 361 -11.76 5.76 -31.84
N LYS A 362 -11.27 6.90 -32.34
CA LYS A 362 -10.94 8.10 -31.56
C LYS A 362 -12.11 8.61 -30.66
N PRO A 363 -13.38 8.71 -31.16
CA PRO A 363 -14.50 9.11 -30.28
C PRO A 363 -14.73 8.15 -29.12
N THR A 364 -14.50 6.84 -29.32
CA THR A 364 -14.58 5.84 -28.22
C THR A 364 -13.51 6.08 -27.19
N SER A 365 -12.25 6.36 -27.60
CA SER A 365 -11.16 6.68 -26.70
C SER A 365 -11.45 7.97 -25.90
N GLU A 366 -11.94 9.02 -26.52
CA GLU A 366 -12.33 10.28 -25.85
C GLU A 366 -13.43 10.07 -24.82
N TYR A 367 -14.45 9.27 -25.17
CA TYR A 367 -15.53 8.94 -24.23
C TYR A 367 -15.01 8.14 -23.03
N LEU A 368 -14.19 7.10 -23.26
CA LEU A 368 -13.59 6.31 -22.19
C LEU A 368 -12.73 7.17 -21.27
N ASN A 369 -11.93 8.08 -21.83
CA ASN A 369 -11.11 9.00 -21.06
C ASN A 369 -11.96 9.96 -20.21
N LYS A 370 -13.04 10.50 -20.76
CA LYS A 370 -13.98 11.37 -20.03
C LYS A 370 -14.63 10.62 -18.86
N VAL A 371 -15.14 9.42 -19.08
CA VAL A 371 -15.74 8.58 -18.04
C VAL A 371 -14.72 8.22 -16.96
N LEU A 372 -13.50 7.85 -17.39
CA LEU A 372 -12.40 7.50 -16.47
C LEU A 372 -12.06 8.66 -15.55
N ASN A 373 -11.93 9.88 -16.09
CA ASN A 373 -11.61 11.07 -15.31
C ASN A 373 -12.65 11.35 -14.20
N TYR A 374 -13.94 11.19 -14.49
CA TYR A 374 -14.97 11.35 -13.48
C TYR A 374 -14.90 10.25 -12.40
N ILE A 375 -14.68 9.02 -12.81
CA ILE A 375 -14.60 7.87 -11.90
C ILE A 375 -13.37 8.01 -10.98
N VAL A 376 -12.22 8.39 -11.55
CA VAL A 376 -10.97 8.60 -10.79
C VAL A 376 -11.13 9.73 -9.78
N PHE A 377 -11.81 10.81 -10.14
CA PHE A 377 -12.09 11.90 -9.20
C PHE A 377 -12.91 11.42 -8.00
N ILE A 378 -14.00 10.69 -8.24
CA ILE A 378 -14.83 10.12 -7.16
C ILE A 378 -14.01 9.18 -6.28
N GLY A 379 -13.21 8.30 -6.91
CA GLY A 379 -12.30 7.39 -6.20
C GLY A 379 -11.25 8.13 -5.37
N ALA A 380 -10.62 9.15 -5.93
CA ALA A 380 -9.62 9.97 -5.25
C ALA A 380 -10.19 10.73 -4.05
N VAL A 381 -11.39 11.32 -4.19
CA VAL A 381 -12.09 11.99 -3.07
C VAL A 381 -12.43 10.99 -1.97
N GLY A 382 -12.92 9.80 -2.32
CA GLY A 382 -13.21 8.74 -1.35
C GLY A 382 -11.96 8.26 -0.62
N LEU A 383 -10.86 8.01 -1.34
CA LEU A 383 -9.57 7.65 -0.76
C LEU A 383 -9.03 8.76 0.16
N THR A 384 -9.14 10.01 -0.26
CA THR A 384 -8.73 11.17 0.53
C THR A 384 -9.51 11.25 1.83
N PHE A 385 -10.82 11.04 1.78
CA PHE A 385 -11.67 11.05 2.98
C PHE A 385 -11.20 10.00 4.00
N VAL A 386 -10.98 8.75 3.55
CA VAL A 386 -10.47 7.67 4.43
C VAL A 386 -9.07 7.97 4.95
N ALA A 387 -8.18 8.52 4.13
CA ALA A 387 -6.81 8.80 4.50
C ALA A 387 -6.67 9.98 5.49
N VAL A 388 -7.57 10.98 5.40
CA VAL A 388 -7.54 12.18 6.25
C VAL A 388 -8.21 11.96 7.59
N LEU A 389 -9.20 11.10 7.67
CA LEU A 389 -10.03 10.90 8.84
C LEU A 389 -9.23 10.59 10.14
N PRO A 390 -8.17 9.75 10.14
CA PRO A 390 -7.33 9.54 11.31
C PRO A 390 -6.59 10.77 11.80
N TYR A 391 -6.13 11.61 10.86
CA TYR A 391 -5.45 12.85 11.22
C TYR A 391 -6.39 13.85 11.89
N LEU A 392 -7.67 13.86 11.49
CA LEU A 392 -8.71 14.62 12.19
C LEU A 392 -8.92 14.09 13.63
N PHE A 393 -9.02 12.77 13.80
CA PHE A 393 -9.16 12.18 15.13
C PHE A 393 -7.93 12.41 16.01
N SER A 394 -6.72 12.26 15.45
CA SER A 394 -5.49 12.52 16.18
C SER A 394 -5.34 13.99 16.55
N GLY A 395 -5.64 14.93 15.65
CA GLY A 395 -5.48 16.36 15.90
C GLY A 395 -6.53 16.92 16.87
N VAL A 396 -7.81 16.53 16.73
CA VAL A 396 -8.91 17.09 17.54
C VAL A 396 -9.02 16.41 18.91
N PHE A 397 -8.86 15.08 18.95
CA PHE A 397 -9.06 14.29 20.18
C PHE A 397 -7.76 13.82 20.83
N ASN A 398 -6.59 14.17 20.28
CA ASN A 398 -5.29 13.62 20.67
C ASN A 398 -5.29 12.07 20.74
N ALA A 399 -6.12 11.44 19.90
CA ALA A 399 -6.20 10.00 19.84
C ALA A 399 -4.94 9.42 19.18
N SER A 400 -4.27 8.49 19.84
CA SER A 400 -3.14 7.76 19.28
C SER A 400 -3.64 6.69 18.29
N VAL A 401 -4.06 7.12 17.09
CA VAL A 401 -4.62 6.25 16.05
C VAL A 401 -3.59 6.02 14.96
N SER A 402 -2.67 5.08 15.17
CA SER A 402 -1.63 4.77 14.18
C SER A 402 -2.11 3.83 13.07
N PHE A 403 -3.10 2.96 13.34
CA PHE A 403 -3.61 1.96 12.40
C PHE A 403 -4.77 2.43 11.51
N ALA A 404 -5.32 3.62 11.75
CA ALA A 404 -6.48 4.10 10.99
C ALA A 404 -6.08 4.72 9.63
N GLY A 405 -7.01 4.79 8.70
CA GLY A 405 -6.84 5.41 7.39
C GLY A 405 -6.04 4.56 6.41
N THR A 406 -4.78 4.89 6.20
CA THR A 406 -3.93 4.19 5.20
C THR A 406 -3.81 2.70 5.50
N SER A 407 -3.63 2.33 6.76
CA SER A 407 -3.51 0.93 7.18
C SER A 407 -4.78 0.13 6.93
N LEU A 408 -5.96 0.69 7.25
CA LEU A 408 -7.24 0.03 6.96
C LEU A 408 -7.50 -0.09 5.46
N ILE A 409 -7.16 0.94 4.67
CA ILE A 409 -7.28 0.87 3.20
C ILE A 409 -6.42 -0.29 2.67
N ILE A 410 -5.17 -0.40 3.14
CA ILE A 410 -4.25 -1.46 2.70
C ILE A 410 -4.82 -2.84 3.09
N ILE A 411 -5.19 -3.05 4.34
CA ILE A 411 -5.73 -4.34 4.81
C ILE A 411 -6.95 -4.76 3.99
N VAL A 412 -7.96 -3.89 3.90
CA VAL A 412 -9.22 -4.22 3.23
C VAL A 412 -8.99 -4.46 1.74
N SER A 413 -8.21 -3.62 1.07
CA SER A 413 -7.94 -3.76 -0.37
C SER A 413 -7.20 -5.05 -0.68
N VAL A 414 -6.17 -5.39 0.10
CA VAL A 414 -5.36 -6.60 -0.12
C VAL A 414 -6.17 -7.86 0.18
N VAL A 415 -6.99 -7.85 1.24
CA VAL A 415 -7.88 -8.97 1.56
C VAL A 415 -8.88 -9.19 0.43
N LEU A 416 -9.53 -8.13 -0.06
CA LEU A 416 -10.49 -8.23 -1.18
C LEU A 416 -9.82 -8.72 -2.47
N GLU A 417 -8.64 -8.21 -2.80
CA GLU A 417 -7.88 -8.61 -3.98
C GLU A 417 -7.46 -10.09 -3.89
N THR A 418 -6.94 -10.51 -2.73
CA THR A 418 -6.54 -11.90 -2.49
C THR A 418 -7.74 -12.84 -2.58
N MET A 419 -8.89 -12.45 -2.02
CA MET A 419 -10.12 -13.24 -2.11
C MET A 419 -10.62 -13.38 -3.55
N LYS A 420 -10.62 -12.29 -4.34
CA LYS A 420 -10.96 -12.32 -5.76
C LYS A 420 -10.01 -13.22 -6.56
N GLN A 421 -8.73 -13.24 -6.22
CA GLN A 421 -7.76 -14.14 -6.86
C GLN A 421 -8.02 -15.61 -6.51
N VAL A 422 -8.36 -15.91 -5.24
CA VAL A 422 -8.78 -17.26 -4.83
C VAL A 422 -10.01 -17.71 -5.61
N GLU A 423 -11.05 -16.87 -5.69
CA GLU A 423 -12.27 -17.15 -6.43
C GLU A 423 -12.00 -17.40 -7.93
N SER A 424 -11.17 -16.57 -8.55
CA SER A 424 -10.76 -16.74 -9.95
C SER A 424 -10.05 -18.08 -10.18
N GLN A 425 -9.10 -18.46 -9.31
CA GLN A 425 -8.40 -19.75 -9.43
C GLN A 425 -9.33 -20.96 -9.21
N MET A 426 -10.36 -20.83 -8.38
CA MET A 426 -11.38 -21.86 -8.20
C MET A 426 -12.27 -22.03 -9.44
N LEU A 427 -12.70 -20.92 -10.05
CA LEU A 427 -13.56 -20.94 -11.25
C LEU A 427 -12.85 -21.59 -12.45
N VAL A 428 -11.59 -21.25 -12.70
CA VAL A 428 -10.79 -21.83 -13.80
C VAL A 428 -10.72 -23.36 -13.68
N ARG A 429 -10.67 -23.90 -12.47
CA ARG A 429 -10.54 -25.33 -12.24
C ARG A 429 -11.87 -26.09 -12.33
N ASN A 430 -12.98 -25.50 -11.91
CA ASN A 430 -14.31 -26.08 -12.10
C ASN A 430 -14.62 -26.26 -13.60
N TYR A 431 -14.09 -25.37 -14.45
CA TYR A 431 -14.25 -25.44 -15.89
C TYR A 431 -13.41 -26.59 -16.51
N LYS A 432 -12.19 -26.87 -16.03
CA LYS A 432 -11.37 -28.00 -16.45
C LYS A 432 -12.00 -29.35 -16.10
N GLY A 433 -12.62 -29.49 -14.94
CA GLY A 433 -13.31 -30.71 -14.53
C GLY A 433 -14.58 -31.02 -15.33
N PHE A 434 -15.08 -30.06 -16.10
CA PHE A 434 -16.20 -30.29 -17.05
C PHE A 434 -15.75 -30.78 -18.45
N LEU A 435 -14.46 -30.51 -18.79
CA LEU A 435 -13.87 -30.89 -20.08
C LEU A 435 -13.13 -32.25 -20.04
N GLU A 436 -12.86 -32.77 -18.86
CA GLU A 436 -12.20 -34.07 -18.63
C GLU A 436 -13.16 -35.21 -18.29
N LYS A 437 -14.47 -35.05 -18.56
CA LYS A 437 -15.48 -36.12 -18.49
C LYS A 437 -15.87 -36.59 -19.86
#